data_8d47f73a15916e685e6cea0741e9505e
#
_entry.id   8d47f73a15916e685e6cea0741e9505e
#
_cell.length_a   1.000
_cell.length_b   1.000
_cell.length_c   1.000
_cell.angle_alpha   90.00
_cell.angle_beta   90.00
_cell.angle_gamma   90.00
#
_symmetry.space_group_name_H-M   'P 1'
#
loop_
_entity.id
_entity.type
_entity.pdbx_description
1 polymer ?
#
loop_
_entity_poly.entity_id
_entity_poly.type
_entity_poly.pdbx_seq_one_letter_code
_entity_poly.pdbx_strand_id
1 'polypeptide(L)'
;RPCLTIDKINQYIVQVVNDMRQGRPGINVRPQDDRADVQTAKVLKGLIRNIEDQSSADIAYSTAGESAAKIGLGYFRITTEYVSDDSFDQEIFIRPLPNTFAVYLGPHVMPDGSDAKEGLIVEVLDVAKFKEQYPKAKNDAGEFDGLESPVRAYWRTEDVITIVEYFCLKRISYTLLYLSDGTTISEEDYKKWPAELEPKPYIQDRRQSYREQLQWSKMTGVEVLERRDLPGKYIPIVEVIGRESNIEGKRILWGLVRPAKDSLRMYNYWASTLTEKFGLAPKTPFIGAKGQFEGLEDKWKGANRKNYPYLEYNPVDVNGNALPRPERQGPTPMEAAYFQQMQVIEHDVQTSLGMFKAATGESESQQSGRAILALQKESDTGTYHFGANLGISIRHGGRIILDLIPHYYDARRVVRI
;
A
#
# COMPACT_ATOMS: atom_id res chain seq x y z
N ARG A 1 21.99 16.23 19.55
CA ARG A 1 20.96 15.34 20.08
C ARG A 1 20.74 14.19 19.13
N PRO A 2 20.83 12.92 19.57
CA PRO A 2 20.51 11.78 18.70
C PRO A 2 19.02 11.80 18.36
N CYS A 3 18.69 11.53 17.07
CA CYS A 3 17.31 11.34 16.61
C CYS A 3 17.18 9.89 16.15
N LEU A 4 16.72 9.03 17.05
CA LEU A 4 16.56 7.62 16.78
C LEU A 4 15.18 7.37 16.14
N THR A 5 15.15 6.52 15.12
CA THR A 5 13.91 5.99 14.53
C THR A 5 13.93 4.48 14.70
N ILE A 6 13.17 3.99 15.65
CA ILE A 6 13.06 2.57 15.97
C ILE A 6 11.72 2.09 15.44
N ASP A 7 11.77 1.14 14.52
CA ASP A 7 10.58 0.55 13.92
C ASP A 7 10.03 -0.58 14.80
N LYS A 8 8.93 -0.32 15.47
CA LYS A 8 8.21 -1.30 16.29
C LYS A 8 6.94 -1.81 15.62
N ILE A 9 6.56 -1.27 14.46
CA ILE A 9 5.30 -1.61 13.79
C ILE A 9 5.48 -2.66 12.68
N ASN A 10 6.66 -2.73 12.08
CA ASN A 10 6.89 -3.57 10.90
C ASN A 10 6.58 -5.05 11.16
N GLN A 11 6.89 -5.57 12.34
CA GLN A 11 6.57 -6.96 12.72
C GLN A 11 5.07 -7.27 12.60
N TYR A 12 4.20 -6.34 13.00
CA TYR A 12 2.74 -6.50 12.93
C TYR A 12 2.23 -6.40 11.48
N ILE A 13 2.83 -5.50 10.70
CA ILE A 13 2.51 -5.38 9.26
C ILE A 13 2.88 -6.67 8.53
N VAL A 14 4.08 -7.18 8.75
CA VAL A 14 4.56 -8.43 8.12
C VAL A 14 3.67 -9.61 8.48
N GLN A 15 3.22 -9.69 9.72
CA GLN A 15 2.29 -10.75 10.14
C GLN A 15 0.98 -10.67 9.36
N VAL A 16 0.32 -9.51 9.33
CA VAL A 16 -0.94 -9.32 8.60
C VAL A 16 -0.78 -9.63 7.11
N VAL A 17 0.33 -9.20 6.51
CA VAL A 17 0.63 -9.48 5.10
C VAL A 17 0.83 -10.98 4.86
N ASN A 18 1.52 -11.68 5.76
CA ASN A 18 1.71 -13.12 5.65
C ASN A 18 0.39 -13.89 5.82
N ASP A 19 -0.47 -13.46 6.74
CA ASP A 19 -1.80 -14.03 6.93
C ASP A 19 -2.67 -13.84 5.66
N MET A 20 -2.62 -12.66 5.04
CA MET A 20 -3.28 -12.41 3.76
C MET A 20 -2.74 -13.29 2.62
N ARG A 21 -1.42 -13.56 2.59
CA ARG A 21 -0.80 -14.44 1.59
C ARG A 21 -1.21 -15.89 1.78
N GLN A 22 -1.28 -16.38 3.02
CA GLN A 22 -1.68 -17.75 3.34
C GLN A 22 -3.17 -17.97 3.10
N GLY A 23 -4.01 -17.02 3.51
CA GLY A 23 -5.46 -17.09 3.41
C GLY A 23 -6.06 -16.54 2.11
N ARG A 24 -5.25 -16.33 1.07
CA ARG A 24 -5.72 -15.72 -0.18
C ARG A 24 -6.87 -16.49 -0.82
N PRO A 25 -8.03 -15.86 -1.07
CA PRO A 25 -9.13 -16.49 -1.79
C PRO A 25 -8.81 -16.59 -3.28
N GLY A 26 -9.03 -17.75 -3.87
CA GLY A 26 -9.00 -17.93 -5.33
C GLY A 26 -10.29 -17.43 -5.99
N ILE A 27 -10.18 -16.98 -7.24
CA ILE A 27 -11.35 -16.63 -8.05
C ILE A 27 -12.09 -17.89 -8.47
N ASN A 28 -13.39 -17.94 -8.16
CA ASN A 28 -14.23 -19.06 -8.53
C ASN A 28 -15.43 -18.60 -9.35
N VAL A 29 -15.57 -19.13 -10.56
CA VAL A 29 -16.69 -18.84 -11.46
C VAL A 29 -17.77 -19.88 -11.25
N ARG A 30 -19.01 -19.44 -11.06
CA ARG A 30 -20.19 -20.29 -10.88
C ARG A 30 -21.28 -19.87 -11.86
N PRO A 31 -22.02 -20.81 -12.47
CA PRO A 31 -23.20 -20.47 -13.25
C PRO A 31 -24.23 -19.82 -12.33
N GLN A 32 -24.91 -18.79 -12.84
CA GLN A 32 -25.89 -18.02 -12.06
C GLN A 32 -27.32 -18.51 -12.30
N ASP A 33 -27.61 -19.02 -13.50
CA ASP A 33 -28.93 -19.48 -13.92
C ASP A 33 -28.88 -20.92 -14.42
N ASP A 34 -30.05 -21.60 -14.44
CA ASP A 34 -30.22 -22.95 -14.99
C ASP A 34 -29.87 -23.05 -16.48
N ARG A 35 -29.80 -21.92 -17.20
CA ARG A 35 -29.38 -21.82 -18.60
C ARG A 35 -27.87 -21.66 -18.77
N ALA A 36 -27.14 -21.40 -17.70
CA ALA A 36 -25.68 -21.23 -17.75
C ALA A 36 -24.99 -22.59 -17.75
N ASP A 37 -24.16 -22.82 -18.77
CA ASP A 37 -23.42 -24.07 -18.90
C ASP A 37 -22.32 -24.19 -17.85
N VAL A 38 -22.37 -25.30 -17.11
CA VAL A 38 -21.36 -25.66 -16.09
C VAL A 38 -19.98 -25.85 -16.73
N GLN A 39 -19.92 -26.32 -17.99
CA GLN A 39 -18.66 -26.51 -18.70
C GLN A 39 -18.01 -25.17 -19.05
N THR A 40 -18.80 -24.21 -19.53
CA THR A 40 -18.34 -22.84 -19.78
C THR A 40 -17.79 -22.20 -18.51
N ALA A 41 -18.44 -22.38 -17.35
CA ALA A 41 -17.94 -21.87 -16.09
C ALA A 41 -16.59 -22.49 -15.70
N LYS A 42 -16.37 -23.80 -15.97
CA LYS A 42 -15.07 -24.46 -15.73
C LYS A 42 -13.98 -23.94 -16.65
N VAL A 43 -14.27 -23.71 -17.92
CA VAL A 43 -13.33 -23.13 -18.90
C VAL A 43 -12.92 -21.73 -18.47
N LEU A 44 -13.88 -20.87 -18.13
CA LEU A 44 -13.62 -19.50 -17.67
C LEU A 44 -12.78 -19.49 -16.39
N LYS A 45 -13.05 -20.41 -15.45
CA LYS A 45 -12.23 -20.58 -14.25
C LYS A 45 -10.79 -20.98 -14.58
N GLY A 46 -10.60 -21.87 -15.56
CA GLY A 46 -9.29 -22.28 -16.06
C GLY A 46 -8.53 -21.13 -16.70
N LEU A 47 -9.21 -20.33 -17.55
CA LEU A 47 -8.64 -19.13 -18.16
C LEU A 47 -8.18 -18.11 -17.12
N ILE A 48 -9.01 -17.83 -16.12
CA ILE A 48 -8.65 -16.87 -15.06
C ILE A 48 -7.41 -17.37 -14.31
N ARG A 49 -7.33 -18.65 -13.97
CA ARG A 49 -6.13 -19.20 -13.32
C ARG A 49 -4.88 -19.06 -14.17
N ASN A 50 -5.00 -19.31 -15.48
CA ASN A 50 -3.89 -19.11 -16.40
C ASN A 50 -3.44 -17.65 -16.44
N ILE A 51 -4.38 -16.70 -16.46
CA ILE A 51 -4.10 -15.26 -16.39
C ILE A 51 -3.40 -14.90 -15.07
N GLU A 52 -3.87 -15.43 -13.94
CA GLU A 52 -3.23 -15.23 -12.63
C GLU A 52 -1.78 -15.76 -12.62
N ASP A 53 -1.55 -16.97 -13.14
CA ASP A 53 -0.22 -17.59 -13.21
C ASP A 53 0.74 -16.82 -14.11
N GLN A 54 0.35 -16.52 -15.35
CA GLN A 54 1.17 -15.76 -16.30
C GLN A 54 1.50 -14.36 -15.79
N SER A 55 0.55 -13.74 -15.09
CA SER A 55 0.72 -12.40 -14.52
C SER A 55 1.59 -12.40 -13.28
N SER A 56 1.89 -13.55 -12.66
CA SER A 56 2.38 -13.61 -11.28
C SER A 56 1.51 -12.76 -10.35
N ALA A 57 0.20 -12.94 -10.43
CA ALA A 57 -0.81 -12.11 -9.77
C ALA A 57 -0.62 -12.01 -8.24
N ASP A 58 0.05 -12.99 -7.65
CA ASP A 58 0.43 -12.99 -6.23
C ASP A 58 1.24 -11.77 -5.82
N ILE A 59 2.11 -11.29 -6.72
CA ILE A 59 2.91 -10.08 -6.48
C ILE A 59 2.00 -8.86 -6.46
N ALA A 60 1.07 -8.75 -7.42
CA ALA A 60 0.15 -7.64 -7.50
C ALA A 60 -0.79 -7.57 -6.28
N TYR A 61 -1.37 -8.71 -5.91
CA TYR A 61 -2.25 -8.82 -4.74
C TYR A 61 -1.52 -8.55 -3.42
N SER A 62 -0.30 -9.09 -3.27
CA SER A 62 0.51 -8.87 -2.07
C SER A 62 0.94 -7.42 -1.93
N THR A 63 1.35 -6.77 -3.04
CA THR A 63 1.75 -5.35 -3.04
C THR A 63 0.58 -4.45 -2.65
N ALA A 64 -0.60 -4.69 -3.24
CA ALA A 64 -1.80 -3.92 -2.92
C ALA A 64 -2.27 -4.16 -1.47
N GLY A 65 -2.27 -5.42 -1.01
CA GLY A 65 -2.61 -5.78 0.36
C GLY A 65 -1.66 -5.21 1.40
N GLU A 66 -0.35 -5.22 1.13
CA GLU A 66 0.66 -4.62 1.99
C GLU A 66 0.48 -3.11 2.11
N SER A 67 0.22 -2.42 1.00
CA SER A 67 -0.08 -0.98 1.00
C SER A 67 -1.35 -0.69 1.79
N ALA A 68 -2.43 -1.47 1.59
CA ALA A 68 -3.67 -1.34 2.35
C ALA A 68 -3.46 -1.58 3.85
N ALA A 69 -2.64 -2.56 4.24
CA ALA A 69 -2.29 -2.80 5.64
C ALA A 69 -1.47 -1.65 6.24
N LYS A 70 -0.54 -1.06 5.51
CA LYS A 70 0.31 0.06 5.97
C LYS A 70 -0.46 1.36 6.11
N ILE A 71 -1.04 1.83 5.00
CA ILE A 71 -1.60 3.18 4.88
C ILE A 71 -3.12 3.22 4.77
N GLY A 72 -3.76 2.08 4.57
CA GLY A 72 -5.21 1.95 4.43
C GLY A 72 -5.70 1.87 2.99
N LEU A 73 -4.81 1.89 2.01
CA LEU A 73 -5.15 1.94 0.60
C LEU A 73 -4.07 1.25 -0.23
N GLY A 74 -4.46 0.45 -1.18
CA GLY A 74 -3.58 -0.18 -2.15
C GLY A 74 -4.31 -0.39 -3.46
N TYR A 75 -3.56 -0.63 -4.56
CA TYR A 75 -4.14 -0.81 -5.88
C TYR A 75 -3.38 -1.88 -6.67
N PHE A 76 -4.12 -2.55 -7.53
CA PHE A 76 -3.59 -3.29 -8.66
C PHE A 76 -4.41 -2.98 -9.91
N ARG A 77 -3.87 -3.25 -11.08
CA ARG A 77 -4.57 -2.99 -12.34
C ARG A 77 -4.64 -4.21 -13.23
N ILE A 78 -5.62 -4.22 -14.12
CA ILE A 78 -5.75 -5.22 -15.17
C ILE A 78 -5.42 -4.52 -16.49
N THR A 79 -4.45 -5.07 -17.22
CA THR A 79 -3.98 -4.53 -18.49
C THR A 79 -4.06 -5.58 -19.57
N THR A 80 -4.01 -5.13 -20.82
CA THR A 80 -3.86 -6.00 -21.98
C THR A 80 -2.54 -5.63 -22.67
N GLU A 81 -1.74 -6.64 -22.94
CA GLU A 81 -0.41 -6.48 -23.53
C GLU A 81 -0.26 -7.47 -24.68
N TYR A 82 0.57 -7.14 -25.66
CA TYR A 82 0.89 -8.09 -26.73
C TYR A 82 1.69 -9.27 -26.18
N VAL A 83 1.40 -10.47 -26.69
CA VAL A 83 2.07 -11.72 -26.27
C VAL A 83 3.58 -11.67 -26.55
N SER A 84 3.96 -11.07 -27.67
CA SER A 84 5.33 -10.81 -28.08
C SER A 84 5.38 -9.64 -29.05
N ASP A 85 6.57 -9.10 -29.27
CA ASP A 85 6.78 -7.98 -30.21
C ASP A 85 6.39 -8.33 -31.65
N ASP A 86 6.39 -9.62 -32.01
CA ASP A 86 6.05 -10.14 -33.34
C ASP A 86 4.59 -10.62 -33.46
N SER A 87 3.77 -10.47 -32.40
CA SER A 87 2.38 -10.92 -32.39
C SER A 87 1.41 -9.76 -32.29
N PHE A 88 0.28 -9.88 -32.98
CA PHE A 88 -0.88 -9.01 -32.79
C PHE A 88 -1.84 -9.51 -31.72
N ASP A 89 -1.60 -10.71 -31.19
CA ASP A 89 -2.41 -11.29 -30.13
C ASP A 89 -2.15 -10.57 -28.81
N GLN A 90 -3.22 -10.22 -28.11
CA GLN A 90 -3.18 -9.59 -26.80
C GLN A 90 -3.60 -10.56 -25.72
N GLU A 91 -2.96 -10.47 -24.58
CA GLU A 91 -3.31 -11.21 -23.37
C GLU A 91 -3.62 -10.26 -22.22
N ILE A 92 -4.45 -10.75 -21.30
CA ILE A 92 -4.86 -10.01 -20.11
C ILE A 92 -3.82 -10.28 -19.01
N PHE A 93 -3.35 -9.22 -18.37
CA PHE A 93 -2.40 -9.30 -17.25
C PHE A 93 -2.91 -8.55 -16.03
N ILE A 94 -2.53 -9.06 -14.86
CA ILE A 94 -2.74 -8.42 -13.57
C ILE A 94 -1.40 -7.81 -13.14
N ARG A 95 -1.34 -6.48 -13.04
CA ARG A 95 -0.09 -5.77 -12.75
C ARG A 95 -0.15 -5.04 -11.39
N PRO A 96 0.92 -5.07 -10.61
CA PRO A 96 0.99 -4.31 -9.37
C PRO A 96 1.06 -2.80 -9.65
N LEU A 97 0.51 -2.01 -8.73
CA LEU A 97 0.67 -0.56 -8.66
C LEU A 97 1.38 -0.22 -7.34
N PRO A 98 2.74 -0.25 -7.31
CA PRO A 98 3.50 -0.09 -6.08
C PRO A 98 3.35 1.29 -5.44
N ASN A 99 3.21 2.34 -6.27
CA ASN A 99 3.02 3.69 -5.80
C ASN A 99 1.53 4.00 -5.65
N THR A 100 0.99 3.74 -4.49
CA THR A 100 -0.42 4.02 -4.16
C THR A 100 -0.78 5.50 -4.30
N PHE A 101 0.17 6.41 -4.05
CA PHE A 101 -0.06 7.86 -4.14
C PHE A 101 -0.09 8.39 -5.57
N ALA A 102 0.25 7.56 -6.54
CA ALA A 102 0.15 7.89 -7.96
C ALA A 102 -1.18 7.48 -8.59
N VAL A 103 -2.08 6.85 -7.81
CA VAL A 103 -3.36 6.32 -8.30
C VAL A 103 -4.50 7.09 -7.65
N TYR A 104 -5.45 7.50 -8.46
CA TYR A 104 -6.65 8.21 -8.01
C TYR A 104 -7.88 7.60 -8.69
N LEU A 105 -8.86 7.20 -7.91
CA LEU A 105 -10.20 6.84 -8.39
C LEU A 105 -11.17 7.99 -8.11
N GLY A 106 -12.09 8.20 -9.04
CA GLY A 106 -13.17 9.15 -8.86
C GLY A 106 -14.10 8.78 -7.69
N PRO A 107 -15.08 9.63 -7.38
CA PRO A 107 -16.04 9.37 -6.31
C PRO A 107 -16.74 8.02 -6.52
N HIS A 108 -16.72 7.16 -5.49
CA HIS A 108 -17.33 5.84 -5.48
C HIS A 108 -17.75 5.47 -4.06
N VAL A 109 -18.62 4.48 -3.92
CA VAL A 109 -19.17 4.01 -2.66
C VAL A 109 -18.68 2.60 -2.34
N MET A 110 -18.49 1.79 -3.38
CA MET A 110 -18.06 0.39 -3.17
C MET A 110 -16.59 0.29 -2.76
N PRO A 111 -16.26 -0.54 -1.77
CA PRO A 111 -14.90 -0.67 -1.24
C PRO A 111 -13.85 -1.14 -2.26
N ASP A 112 -14.29 -1.79 -3.33
CA ASP A 112 -13.45 -2.31 -4.42
C ASP A 112 -13.33 -1.34 -5.60
N GLY A 113 -13.97 -0.16 -5.54
CA GLY A 113 -13.99 0.83 -6.61
C GLY A 113 -14.81 0.42 -7.83
N SER A 114 -15.66 -0.62 -7.72
CA SER A 114 -16.43 -1.17 -8.86
C SER A 114 -17.43 -0.20 -9.47
N ASP A 115 -17.88 0.80 -8.75
CA ASP A 115 -18.79 1.86 -9.17
C ASP A 115 -18.09 3.16 -9.57
N ALA A 116 -16.75 3.20 -9.55
CA ALA A 116 -15.97 4.34 -10.00
C ALA A 116 -16.17 4.56 -11.51
N LYS A 117 -16.37 5.82 -11.91
CA LYS A 117 -16.58 6.20 -13.31
C LYS A 117 -15.36 6.80 -13.97
N GLU A 118 -14.37 7.12 -13.19
CA GLU A 118 -13.11 7.67 -13.66
C GLU A 118 -11.96 7.21 -12.74
N GLY A 119 -10.78 7.16 -13.31
CA GLY A 119 -9.56 6.82 -12.59
C GLY A 119 -8.34 7.34 -13.34
N LEU A 120 -7.29 7.64 -12.62
CA LEU A 120 -6.04 8.07 -13.23
C LEU A 120 -4.83 7.46 -12.51
N ILE A 121 -3.79 7.23 -13.29
CA ILE A 121 -2.49 6.76 -12.82
C ILE A 121 -1.45 7.78 -13.27
N VAL A 122 -0.69 8.28 -12.31
CA VAL A 122 0.37 9.28 -12.54
C VAL A 122 1.70 8.56 -12.65
N GLU A 123 2.42 8.82 -13.73
CA GLU A 123 3.76 8.33 -13.98
C GLU A 123 4.72 9.51 -14.18
N VAL A 124 5.91 9.42 -13.64
CA VAL A 124 6.95 10.43 -13.81
C VAL A 124 8.05 9.84 -14.67
N LEU A 125 8.31 10.46 -15.83
CA LEU A 125 9.35 10.04 -16.77
C LEU A 125 10.47 11.08 -16.88
N ASP A 126 11.70 10.59 -17.10
CA ASP A 126 12.79 11.46 -17.48
C ASP A 126 12.53 12.12 -18.85
N VAL A 127 12.87 13.37 -19.00
CA VAL A 127 12.69 14.14 -20.27
C VAL A 127 13.34 13.42 -21.46
N ALA A 128 14.48 12.76 -21.26
CA ALA A 128 15.16 12.02 -22.31
C ALA A 128 14.33 10.83 -22.81
N LYS A 129 13.79 10.03 -21.88
CA LYS A 129 12.92 8.89 -22.20
C LYS A 129 11.60 9.34 -22.82
N PHE A 130 11.05 10.45 -22.33
CA PHE A 130 9.83 11.01 -22.90
C PHE A 130 10.02 11.41 -24.37
N LYS A 131 11.12 12.08 -24.72
CA LYS A 131 11.44 12.46 -26.09
C LYS A 131 11.65 11.26 -27.02
N GLU A 132 12.22 10.18 -26.50
CA GLU A 132 12.41 8.93 -27.23
C GLU A 132 11.06 8.27 -27.53
N GLN A 133 10.16 8.19 -26.55
CA GLN A 133 8.85 7.57 -26.70
C GLN A 133 7.85 8.43 -27.51
N TYR A 134 7.93 9.76 -27.33
CA TYR A 134 7.01 10.73 -27.93
C TYR A 134 7.76 11.85 -28.68
N PRO A 135 8.44 11.53 -29.80
CA PRO A 135 9.29 12.52 -30.48
C PRO A 135 8.50 13.69 -31.08
N LYS A 136 7.18 13.53 -31.30
CA LYS A 136 6.30 14.57 -31.87
C LYS A 136 5.54 15.37 -30.81
N ALA A 137 5.66 15.00 -29.55
CA ALA A 137 4.94 15.66 -28.47
C ALA A 137 5.52 17.05 -28.19
N LYS A 138 4.63 17.98 -27.89
CA LYS A 138 5.02 19.33 -27.50
C LYS A 138 5.75 19.28 -26.16
N ASN A 139 6.99 19.72 -26.21
CA ASN A 139 7.89 19.70 -25.05
C ASN A 139 7.90 21.04 -24.30
N ASP A 140 6.90 21.90 -24.56
CA ASP A 140 6.95 23.29 -24.14
C ASP A 140 6.58 23.52 -22.68
N ALA A 141 7.63 23.89 -21.94
CA ALA A 141 7.49 24.54 -20.64
C ALA A 141 6.87 25.96 -20.78
N GLY A 142 6.86 26.53 -21.98
CA GLY A 142 6.46 27.91 -22.25
C GLY A 142 4.93 28.17 -22.17
N GLU A 143 4.11 27.18 -22.50
CA GLU A 143 2.64 27.36 -22.43
C GLU A 143 2.08 27.45 -21.00
N PHE A 144 2.89 27.09 -19.99
CA PHE A 144 2.55 27.30 -18.57
C PHE A 144 3.01 28.64 -17.98
N ASP A 145 3.64 29.51 -18.79
CA ASP A 145 4.25 30.75 -18.30
C ASP A 145 3.25 31.79 -17.73
N GLY A 146 1.97 31.60 -17.94
CA GLY A 146 0.92 32.45 -17.33
C GLY A 146 0.34 31.94 -16.01
N LEU A 147 0.71 30.74 -15.55
CA LEU A 147 0.23 30.16 -14.30
C LEU A 147 1.36 30.18 -13.27
N GLU A 148 1.44 31.22 -12.46
CA GLU A 148 2.17 31.25 -11.20
C GLU A 148 1.55 30.28 -10.18
N SER A 149 1.44 29.01 -10.52
CA SER A 149 0.75 28.05 -9.69
C SER A 149 1.70 26.93 -9.28
N PRO A 150 1.65 26.49 -8.01
CA PRO A 150 2.33 25.26 -7.58
C PRO A 150 1.96 24.04 -8.43
N VAL A 151 0.88 24.09 -9.19
CA VAL A 151 0.45 23.07 -10.15
C VAL A 151 1.51 22.79 -11.23
N ARG A 152 2.24 23.81 -11.70
CA ARG A 152 3.32 23.66 -12.70
C ARG A 152 4.42 22.71 -12.22
N ALA A 153 4.83 22.82 -10.96
CA ALA A 153 5.90 22.01 -10.38
C ALA A 153 5.55 20.52 -10.30
N TYR A 154 4.24 20.15 -10.31
CA TYR A 154 3.79 18.77 -10.34
C TYR A 154 3.82 18.13 -11.73
N TRP A 155 3.68 18.94 -12.78
CA TRP A 155 3.60 18.43 -14.15
C TRP A 155 4.98 18.37 -14.83
N ARG A 156 5.88 19.27 -14.48
CA ARG A 156 7.21 19.31 -15.08
C ARG A 156 8.24 19.99 -14.18
N THR A 157 9.41 19.37 -14.08
CA THR A 157 10.66 19.96 -13.63
C THR A 157 11.66 20.00 -14.78
N GLU A 158 12.88 20.50 -14.57
CA GLU A 158 13.92 20.51 -15.61
C GLU A 158 14.24 19.11 -16.13
N ASP A 159 14.20 18.10 -15.27
CA ASP A 159 14.66 16.74 -15.56
C ASP A 159 13.52 15.75 -15.82
N VAL A 160 12.29 16.00 -15.35
CA VAL A 160 11.19 15.04 -15.38
C VAL A 160 9.87 15.63 -15.89
N ILE A 161 9.10 14.80 -16.57
CA ILE A 161 7.75 15.10 -17.08
C ILE A 161 6.77 14.13 -16.45
N THR A 162 5.67 14.66 -15.97
CA THR A 162 4.56 13.86 -15.47
C THR A 162 3.62 13.49 -16.61
N ILE A 163 3.32 12.22 -16.71
CA ILE A 163 2.33 11.66 -17.64
C ILE A 163 1.20 11.05 -16.82
N VAL A 164 -0.01 11.19 -17.32
CA VAL A 164 -1.20 10.63 -16.68
C VAL A 164 -1.91 9.70 -17.65
N GLU A 165 -2.16 8.48 -17.19
CA GLU A 165 -3.14 7.59 -17.81
C GLU A 165 -4.50 7.87 -17.19
N TYR A 166 -5.45 8.34 -17.99
CA TYR A 166 -6.80 8.67 -17.55
C TYR A 166 -7.82 7.72 -18.15
N PHE A 167 -8.60 7.11 -17.31
CA PHE A 167 -9.69 6.21 -17.65
C PHE A 167 -11.01 6.88 -17.29
N CYS A 168 -11.98 6.86 -18.20
CA CYS A 168 -13.32 7.36 -17.91
C CYS A 168 -14.39 6.53 -18.61
N LEU A 169 -15.53 6.35 -17.94
CA LEU A 169 -16.72 5.74 -18.50
C LEU A 169 -17.61 6.83 -19.07
N LYS A 170 -17.69 6.87 -20.41
CA LYS A 170 -18.58 7.79 -21.13
C LYS A 170 -19.91 7.15 -21.39
N ARG A 171 -20.97 7.87 -21.09
CA ARG A 171 -22.33 7.45 -21.39
C ARG A 171 -22.66 7.79 -22.85
N ILE A 172 -22.81 6.74 -23.69
CA ILE A 172 -23.14 6.86 -25.09
C ILE A 172 -24.59 6.43 -25.28
N SER A 173 -25.37 7.27 -25.98
CA SER A 173 -26.75 6.92 -26.37
C SER A 173 -26.73 6.00 -27.57
N TYR A 174 -27.56 4.97 -27.56
CA TYR A 174 -27.78 4.10 -28.71
C TYR A 174 -29.24 3.68 -28.80
N THR A 175 -29.67 3.24 -29.98
CA THR A 175 -31.01 2.70 -30.17
C THR A 175 -31.02 1.21 -29.94
N LEU A 176 -31.78 0.77 -28.94
CA LEU A 176 -32.03 -0.64 -28.66
C LEU A 176 -33.23 -1.10 -29.45
N LEU A 177 -33.10 -2.21 -30.16
CA LEU A 177 -34.16 -2.84 -30.95
C LEU A 177 -34.65 -4.08 -30.21
N TYR A 178 -35.97 -4.25 -30.18
CA TYR A 178 -36.62 -5.47 -29.75
C TYR A 178 -37.09 -6.24 -30.99
N LEU A 179 -36.64 -7.48 -31.13
CA LEU A 179 -36.86 -8.29 -32.30
C LEU A 179 -38.01 -9.31 -32.10
N SER A 180 -38.53 -9.83 -33.24
CA SER A 180 -39.65 -10.77 -33.26
C SER A 180 -39.35 -12.13 -32.59
N ASP A 181 -38.11 -12.47 -32.40
CA ASP A 181 -37.64 -13.66 -31.67
C ASP A 181 -37.53 -13.47 -30.15
N GLY A 182 -37.88 -12.26 -29.64
CA GLY A 182 -37.78 -11.90 -28.24
C GLY A 182 -36.39 -11.45 -27.79
N THR A 183 -35.45 -11.34 -28.73
CA THR A 183 -34.09 -10.84 -28.44
C THR A 183 -33.99 -9.34 -28.53
N THR A 184 -33.03 -8.73 -27.84
CA THR A 184 -32.72 -7.31 -27.92
C THR A 184 -31.32 -7.10 -28.47
N ILE A 185 -31.15 -6.21 -29.41
CA ILE A 185 -29.89 -5.93 -30.08
C ILE A 185 -29.74 -4.41 -30.33
N SER A 186 -28.50 -3.93 -30.45
CA SER A 186 -28.28 -2.54 -30.88
C SER A 186 -28.61 -2.35 -32.35
N GLU A 187 -29.05 -1.16 -32.74
CA GLU A 187 -29.31 -0.83 -34.15
C GLU A 187 -28.07 -0.98 -35.04
N GLU A 188 -26.87 -0.72 -34.44
CA GLU A 188 -25.59 -0.90 -35.12
C GLU A 188 -25.29 -2.38 -35.41
N ASP A 189 -25.49 -3.26 -34.44
CA ASP A 189 -25.27 -4.69 -34.59
C ASP A 189 -26.35 -5.32 -35.48
N TYR A 190 -27.59 -4.81 -35.42
CA TYR A 190 -28.62 -5.25 -36.29
C TYR A 190 -28.33 -4.90 -37.79
N LYS A 191 -27.70 -3.76 -38.07
CA LYS A 191 -27.20 -3.42 -39.39
C LYS A 191 -26.08 -4.35 -39.89
N LYS A 192 -25.29 -4.88 -38.96
CA LYS A 192 -24.20 -5.84 -39.23
C LYS A 192 -24.65 -7.30 -39.16
N TRP A 193 -25.98 -7.58 -39.19
CA TRP A 193 -26.52 -8.93 -39.07
C TRP A 193 -25.89 -9.87 -40.08
N PRO A 194 -25.34 -11.05 -39.66
CA PRO A 194 -24.70 -12.01 -40.55
C PRO A 194 -25.71 -12.55 -41.61
N ALA A 195 -25.32 -12.56 -42.86
CA ALA A 195 -26.15 -13.09 -43.94
C ALA A 195 -26.45 -14.60 -43.81
N GLU A 196 -25.63 -15.31 -43.04
CA GLU A 196 -25.74 -16.76 -42.76
C GLU A 196 -26.91 -17.08 -41.81
N LEU A 197 -27.42 -16.12 -41.06
CA LEU A 197 -28.51 -16.25 -40.08
C LEU A 197 -29.87 -15.74 -40.63
N GLU A 198 -30.16 -15.95 -41.87
CA GLU A 198 -31.48 -15.62 -42.45
C GLU A 198 -32.52 -16.74 -42.13
N PRO A 199 -33.80 -16.37 -41.86
CA PRO A 199 -34.40 -15.03 -42.02
C PRO A 199 -34.10 -14.09 -40.85
N LYS A 200 -33.69 -12.86 -41.18
CA LYS A 200 -33.47 -11.79 -40.24
C LYS A 200 -34.75 -11.44 -39.47
N PRO A 201 -34.77 -11.52 -38.13
CA PRO A 201 -35.96 -11.22 -37.37
C PRO A 201 -36.38 -9.75 -37.56
N TYR A 202 -37.69 -9.48 -37.68
CA TYR A 202 -38.18 -8.12 -37.85
C TYR A 202 -38.20 -7.35 -36.53
N ILE A 203 -38.09 -6.03 -36.63
CA ILE A 203 -38.06 -5.13 -35.48
C ILE A 203 -39.50 -4.92 -34.99
N GLN A 204 -39.77 -5.30 -33.73
CA GLN A 204 -41.05 -5.07 -33.08
C GLN A 204 -41.14 -3.70 -32.42
N ASP A 205 -40.05 -3.30 -31.71
CA ASP A 205 -40.04 -2.02 -30.99
C ASP A 205 -38.63 -1.40 -30.97
N ARG A 206 -38.56 -0.08 -30.71
CA ARG A 206 -37.31 0.70 -30.64
C ARG A 206 -37.32 1.57 -29.42
N ARG A 207 -36.20 1.57 -28.70
CA ARG A 207 -36.02 2.42 -27.51
C ARG A 207 -34.63 3.05 -27.48
N GLN A 208 -34.58 4.33 -27.13
CA GLN A 208 -33.30 4.95 -26.78
C GLN A 208 -32.80 4.38 -25.49
N SER A 209 -31.55 3.93 -25.49
CA SER A 209 -30.86 3.39 -24.36
C SER A 209 -29.46 4.00 -24.24
N TYR A 210 -28.76 3.69 -23.16
CA TYR A 210 -27.43 4.20 -22.93
C TYR A 210 -26.52 3.03 -22.57
N ARG A 211 -25.30 3.06 -23.09
CA ARG A 211 -24.21 2.18 -22.68
C ARG A 211 -23.05 2.99 -22.14
N GLU A 212 -22.33 2.45 -21.19
CA GLU A 212 -21.07 3.02 -20.73
C GLU A 212 -19.94 2.47 -21.61
N GLN A 213 -19.12 3.36 -22.15
CA GLN A 213 -17.97 3.06 -22.99
C GLN A 213 -16.72 3.49 -22.23
N LEU A 214 -15.81 2.56 -21.99
CA LEU A 214 -14.52 2.85 -21.39
C LEU A 214 -13.64 3.57 -22.39
N GLN A 215 -13.16 4.75 -22.02
CA GLN A 215 -12.19 5.51 -22.79
C GLN A 215 -10.91 5.66 -21.97
N TRP A 216 -9.79 5.35 -22.59
CA TRP A 216 -8.45 5.59 -22.07
C TRP A 216 -7.77 6.72 -22.82
N SER A 217 -7.06 7.56 -22.09
CA SER A 217 -6.26 8.64 -22.65
C SER A 217 -4.94 8.73 -21.89
N LYS A 218 -3.85 8.86 -22.63
CA LYS A 218 -2.53 9.17 -22.07
C LYS A 218 -2.23 10.63 -22.37
N MET A 219 -1.90 11.40 -21.34
CA MET A 219 -1.79 12.86 -21.48
C MET A 219 -0.67 13.41 -20.61
N THR A 220 -0.12 14.54 -21.06
CA THR A 220 0.70 15.44 -20.25
C THR A 220 -0.16 16.59 -19.72
N GLY A 221 0.42 17.51 -18.95
CA GLY A 221 -0.30 18.72 -18.55
C GLY A 221 -0.72 19.65 -19.70
N VAL A 222 -0.20 19.44 -20.90
CA VAL A 222 -0.39 20.33 -22.07
C VAL A 222 -1.20 19.68 -23.18
N GLU A 223 -1.01 18.38 -23.43
CA GLU A 223 -1.64 17.71 -24.57
C GLU A 223 -2.02 16.25 -24.27
N VAL A 224 -2.94 15.74 -25.08
CA VAL A 224 -3.30 14.32 -25.10
C VAL A 224 -2.39 13.62 -26.10
N LEU A 225 -1.54 12.72 -25.58
CA LEU A 225 -0.58 11.95 -26.38
C LEU A 225 -1.29 10.84 -27.17
N GLU A 226 -2.14 10.10 -26.47
CA GLU A 226 -2.89 8.98 -27.03
C GLU A 226 -4.31 8.96 -26.47
N ARG A 227 -5.25 8.47 -27.29
CA ARG A 227 -6.64 8.22 -26.89
C ARG A 227 -7.16 6.98 -27.59
N ARG A 228 -7.78 6.09 -26.83
CA ARG A 228 -8.39 4.85 -27.34
C ARG A 228 -9.66 4.55 -26.57
N ASP A 229 -10.64 3.99 -27.27
CA ASP A 229 -11.79 3.36 -26.64
C ASP A 229 -11.40 1.91 -26.33
N LEU A 230 -11.57 1.51 -25.07
CA LEU A 230 -11.27 0.18 -24.59
C LEU A 230 -12.57 -0.63 -24.44
N PRO A 231 -12.54 -1.93 -24.68
CA PRO A 231 -13.65 -2.80 -24.31
C PRO A 231 -13.76 -2.90 -22.79
N GLY A 232 -14.94 -3.28 -22.33
CA GLY A 232 -15.22 -3.49 -20.92
C GLY A 232 -16.09 -2.40 -20.29
N LYS A 233 -16.66 -2.73 -19.14
CA LYS A 233 -17.65 -1.92 -18.41
C LYS A 233 -17.09 -1.29 -17.14
N TYR A 234 -15.86 -1.63 -16.77
CA TYR A 234 -15.25 -1.25 -15.50
C TYR A 234 -13.94 -0.49 -15.73
N ILE A 235 -13.64 0.43 -14.84
CA ILE A 235 -12.28 1.00 -14.76
C ILE A 235 -11.31 -0.12 -14.40
N PRO A 236 -10.20 -0.34 -15.15
CA PRO A 236 -9.30 -1.47 -14.93
C PRO A 236 -8.32 -1.25 -13.78
N ILE A 237 -8.71 -0.47 -12.79
CA ILE A 237 -7.97 -0.19 -11.54
C ILE A 237 -8.81 -0.72 -10.40
N VAL A 238 -8.24 -1.61 -9.61
CA VAL A 238 -8.93 -2.24 -8.49
C VAL A 238 -8.35 -1.71 -7.18
N GLU A 239 -9.23 -1.18 -6.35
CA GLU A 239 -8.89 -0.67 -5.03
C GLU A 239 -8.90 -1.79 -3.98
N VAL A 240 -7.93 -1.75 -3.08
CA VAL A 240 -7.85 -2.59 -1.88
C VAL A 240 -7.81 -1.66 -0.68
N ILE A 241 -8.82 -1.75 0.18
CA ILE A 241 -8.89 -0.91 1.36
C ILE A 241 -8.42 -1.64 2.63
N GLY A 242 -7.84 -0.88 3.55
CA GLY A 242 -7.57 -1.32 4.91
C GLY A 242 -8.82 -1.22 5.79
N ARG A 243 -8.86 -0.21 6.65
CA ARG A 243 -10.05 0.15 7.44
C ARG A 243 -10.71 1.38 6.84
N GLU A 244 -12.03 1.40 6.91
CA GLU A 244 -12.84 2.50 6.42
C GLU A 244 -13.79 3.01 7.49
N SER A 245 -13.99 4.32 7.50
CA SER A 245 -15.04 4.98 8.27
C SER A 245 -15.63 6.11 7.43
N ASN A 246 -16.92 6.30 7.50
CA ASN A 246 -17.59 7.42 6.87
C ASN A 246 -18.04 8.40 7.95
N ILE A 247 -17.50 9.60 7.95
CA ILE A 247 -17.84 10.66 8.90
C ILE A 247 -18.38 11.84 8.11
N GLU A 248 -19.65 12.15 8.30
CA GLU A 248 -20.34 13.26 7.61
C GLU A 248 -20.17 13.23 6.08
N GLY A 249 -20.28 12.05 5.49
CA GLY A 249 -20.11 11.86 4.05
C GLY A 249 -18.66 11.86 3.56
N LYS A 250 -17.67 12.03 4.44
CA LYS A 250 -16.26 11.92 4.10
C LYS A 250 -15.74 10.52 4.39
N ARG A 251 -15.28 9.87 3.37
CA ARG A 251 -14.62 8.56 3.44
C ARG A 251 -13.21 8.72 4.00
N ILE A 252 -12.94 8.08 5.13
CA ILE A 252 -11.62 8.10 5.78
C ILE A 252 -11.08 6.68 5.77
N LEU A 253 -9.93 6.50 5.16
CA LEU A 253 -9.22 5.23 5.07
C LEU A 253 -7.99 5.26 5.96
N TRP A 254 -7.68 4.13 6.60
CA TRP A 254 -6.43 3.99 7.37
C TRP A 254 -5.98 2.53 7.47
N GLY A 255 -4.67 2.36 7.63
CA GLY A 255 -4.01 1.09 7.92
C GLY A 255 -3.53 1.03 9.36
N LEU A 256 -2.59 0.13 9.59
CA LEU A 256 -2.01 -0.11 10.92
C LEU A 256 -1.13 1.05 11.41
N VAL A 257 -0.52 1.82 10.50
CA VAL A 257 0.41 2.88 10.89
C VAL A 257 -0.30 4.03 11.60
N ARG A 258 -1.49 4.42 11.15
CA ARG A 258 -2.20 5.60 11.66
C ARG A 258 -2.54 5.52 13.16
N PRO A 259 -3.15 4.44 13.69
CA PRO A 259 -3.47 4.34 15.10
C PRO A 259 -2.23 4.25 16.01
N ALA A 260 -1.12 3.69 15.52
CA ALA A 260 0.10 3.54 16.29
C ALA A 260 1.06 4.75 16.18
N LYS A 261 0.78 5.71 15.31
CA LYS A 261 1.69 6.81 14.94
C LYS A 261 2.18 7.62 16.14
N ASP A 262 1.29 8.02 17.03
CA ASP A 262 1.65 8.90 18.14
C ASP A 262 2.39 8.14 19.24
N SER A 263 2.01 6.89 19.52
CA SER A 263 2.74 6.01 20.43
C SER A 263 4.16 5.74 19.93
N LEU A 264 4.34 5.51 18.61
CA LEU A 264 5.67 5.32 18.00
C LEU A 264 6.53 6.60 18.07
N ARG A 265 5.93 7.76 17.87
CA ARG A 265 6.64 9.05 18.02
C ARG A 265 7.11 9.25 19.45
N MET A 266 6.26 8.95 20.42
CA MET A 266 6.60 9.05 21.83
C MET A 266 7.73 8.08 22.20
N TYR A 267 7.64 6.83 21.71
CA TYR A 267 8.70 5.82 21.91
C TYR A 267 10.06 6.31 21.39
N ASN A 268 10.11 6.82 20.16
CA ASN A 268 11.34 7.34 19.56
C ASN A 268 11.89 8.57 20.29
N TYR A 269 11.00 9.43 20.76
CA TYR A 269 11.39 10.58 21.60
C TYR A 269 12.06 10.15 22.90
N TRP A 270 11.46 9.20 23.62
CA TRP A 270 12.02 8.69 24.87
C TRP A 270 13.32 7.93 24.64
N ALA A 271 13.42 7.10 23.61
CA ALA A 271 14.64 6.38 23.26
C ALA A 271 15.79 7.36 22.94
N SER A 272 15.52 8.41 22.18
CA SER A 272 16.50 9.45 21.86
C SER A 272 16.94 10.22 23.10
N THR A 273 16.00 10.60 23.96
CA THR A 273 16.28 11.30 25.22
C THR A 273 17.11 10.44 26.18
N LEU A 274 16.79 9.17 26.28
CA LEU A 274 17.54 8.23 27.12
C LEU A 274 18.99 8.09 26.63
N THR A 275 19.18 7.92 25.31
CA THR A 275 20.51 7.84 24.70
C THR A 275 21.31 9.13 24.91
N GLU A 276 20.69 10.30 24.80
CA GLU A 276 21.31 11.58 25.08
C GLU A 276 21.74 11.70 26.55
N LYS A 277 20.86 11.34 27.49
CA LYS A 277 21.18 11.34 28.92
C LYS A 277 22.38 10.43 29.26
N PHE A 278 22.42 9.22 28.66
CA PHE A 278 23.56 8.32 28.84
C PHE A 278 24.85 8.89 28.24
N GLY A 279 24.80 9.49 27.07
CA GLY A 279 25.93 10.09 26.39
C GLY A 279 26.52 11.29 27.15
N LEU A 280 25.66 12.05 27.80
CA LEU A 280 26.03 13.26 28.57
C LEU A 280 26.26 12.99 30.05
N ALA A 281 25.96 11.76 30.53
CA ALA A 281 26.18 11.40 31.91
C ALA A 281 27.66 11.61 32.27
N PRO A 282 27.98 12.45 33.27
CA PRO A 282 29.36 12.67 33.66
C PRO A 282 29.95 11.35 34.13
N LYS A 283 31.17 11.05 33.68
CA LYS A 283 31.94 9.96 34.24
C LYS A 283 32.22 10.30 35.70
N THR A 284 31.42 9.76 36.61
CA THR A 284 31.51 9.90 38.08
C THR A 284 32.77 10.64 38.55
N PRO A 285 32.78 12.00 38.59
CA PRO A 285 33.96 12.74 39.00
C PRO A 285 34.21 12.59 40.51
N PHE A 286 35.48 12.67 40.87
CA PHE A 286 35.83 12.77 42.28
C PHE A 286 35.76 14.23 42.71
N ILE A 287 35.16 14.48 43.83
CA ILE A 287 35.07 15.81 44.45
C ILE A 287 36.03 15.82 45.64
N GLY A 288 36.91 16.79 45.68
CA GLY A 288 37.85 17.00 46.77
C GLY A 288 38.19 18.47 46.93
N ALA A 289 38.78 18.79 48.08
CA ALA A 289 39.22 20.14 48.37
C ALA A 289 40.45 20.53 47.51
N LYS A 290 40.65 21.84 47.29
CA LYS A 290 41.80 22.36 46.57
C LYS A 290 43.10 21.98 47.33
N GLY A 291 44.10 21.44 46.59
CA GLY A 291 45.35 20.94 47.18
C GLY A 291 45.32 19.52 47.66
N GLN A 292 44.16 18.85 47.75
CA GLN A 292 43.99 17.49 48.27
C GLN A 292 44.61 16.41 47.36
N PHE A 293 44.76 16.71 46.09
CA PHE A 293 45.31 15.83 45.04
C PHE A 293 46.75 16.23 44.64
N GLU A 294 47.33 17.23 45.27
CA GLU A 294 48.64 17.79 44.90
C GLU A 294 49.74 16.73 45.04
N GLY A 295 50.51 16.54 43.94
CA GLY A 295 51.52 15.47 43.85
C GLY A 295 50.95 14.09 43.48
N LEU A 296 49.64 13.92 43.39
CA LEU A 296 48.95 12.66 43.11
C LEU A 296 48.03 12.73 41.89
N GLU A 297 48.11 13.83 41.13
CA GLU A 297 47.18 14.17 40.04
C GLU A 297 47.10 13.10 38.98
N ASP A 298 48.22 12.44 38.63
CA ASP A 298 48.25 11.42 37.57
C ASP A 298 47.48 10.15 37.96
N LYS A 299 47.50 9.77 39.22
CA LYS A 299 46.70 8.65 39.72
C LYS A 299 45.22 8.99 39.70
N TRP A 300 44.86 10.21 40.13
CA TRP A 300 43.47 10.66 40.18
C TRP A 300 42.88 10.96 38.78
N LYS A 301 43.66 11.53 37.86
CA LYS A 301 43.28 11.68 36.43
C LYS A 301 43.03 10.32 35.75
N GLY A 302 43.81 9.31 36.15
CA GLY A 302 43.71 7.94 35.65
C GLY A 302 42.66 7.06 36.35
N ALA A 303 42.07 7.49 37.46
CA ALA A 303 41.24 6.67 38.32
C ALA A 303 39.98 6.08 37.69
N ASN A 304 39.45 6.77 36.65
CA ASN A 304 38.30 6.25 35.85
C ASN A 304 38.72 5.42 34.63
N ARG A 305 40.01 5.25 34.36
CA ARG A 305 40.53 4.50 33.20
C ARG A 305 41.40 3.30 33.61
N LYS A 306 42.03 3.37 34.76
CA LYS A 306 42.96 2.33 35.27
C LYS A 306 42.43 1.80 36.59
N ASN A 307 42.58 0.53 36.81
CA ASN A 307 42.25 -0.09 38.11
C ASN A 307 43.42 0.05 39.08
N TYR A 308 43.28 0.97 40.03
CA TYR A 308 44.27 1.15 41.10
C TYR A 308 43.80 0.41 42.34
N PRO A 309 44.66 -0.34 43.03
CA PRO A 309 44.30 -1.05 44.27
C PRO A 309 43.93 -0.10 45.40
N TYR A 310 44.50 1.11 45.41
CA TYR A 310 44.20 2.18 46.36
C TYR A 310 44.52 3.54 45.74
N LEU A 311 43.85 4.59 46.22
CA LEU A 311 44.08 5.98 45.88
C LEU A 311 44.45 6.74 47.16
N GLU A 312 45.59 7.42 47.13
CA GLU A 312 46.10 8.25 48.23
C GLU A 312 45.57 9.67 48.06
N TYR A 313 45.40 10.39 49.16
CA TYR A 313 45.02 11.80 49.16
C TYR A 313 45.69 12.51 50.35
N ASN A 314 45.83 13.84 50.26
CA ASN A 314 46.40 14.65 51.35
C ASN A 314 45.31 14.92 52.40
N PRO A 315 45.45 14.45 53.64
CA PRO A 315 44.39 14.55 54.66
C PRO A 315 44.29 15.94 55.30
N VAL A 316 45.29 16.81 55.10
CA VAL A 316 45.39 18.15 55.74
C VAL A 316 45.60 19.22 54.68
N ASP A 317 45.03 20.42 54.91
CA ASP A 317 45.26 21.60 54.12
C ASP A 317 46.63 22.25 54.43
N VAL A 318 47.07 23.23 53.62
CA VAL A 318 48.27 24.00 53.77
C VAL A 318 48.38 24.65 55.17
N ASN A 319 47.23 24.94 55.80
CA ASN A 319 47.12 25.50 57.15
C ASN A 319 47.05 24.47 58.26
N GLY A 320 47.22 23.16 57.99
CA GLY A 320 47.18 22.10 59.00
C GLY A 320 45.77 21.63 59.40
N ASN A 321 44.66 22.13 58.72
CA ASN A 321 43.34 21.70 59.05
C ASN A 321 43.02 20.33 58.36
N ALA A 322 42.31 19.44 59.06
CA ALA A 322 41.91 18.17 58.55
C ALA A 322 40.84 18.37 57.41
N LEU A 323 41.08 17.71 56.26
CA LEU A 323 40.17 17.72 55.11
C LEU A 323 39.34 16.44 55.08
N PRO A 324 38.06 16.51 54.69
CA PRO A 324 37.26 15.32 54.49
C PRO A 324 37.83 14.45 53.34
N ARG A 325 37.65 13.15 53.40
CA ARG A 325 38.10 12.27 52.29
C ARG A 325 37.46 12.64 50.99
N PRO A 326 38.16 12.53 49.84
CA PRO A 326 37.53 12.73 48.54
C PRO A 326 36.34 11.80 48.34
N GLU A 327 35.25 12.35 47.87
CA GLU A 327 34.06 11.59 47.59
C GLU A 327 33.90 11.39 46.06
N ARG A 328 33.41 10.22 45.71
CA ARG A 328 33.03 9.96 44.32
C ARG A 328 31.58 10.39 44.15
N GLN A 329 31.33 11.31 43.24
CA GLN A 329 29.97 11.62 42.89
C GLN A 329 29.32 10.36 42.30
N GLY A 330 28.25 9.90 42.90
CA GLY A 330 27.54 8.73 42.40
C GLY A 330 27.05 8.93 40.97
N PRO A 331 26.87 7.86 40.20
CA PRO A 331 26.24 7.94 38.92
C PRO A 331 24.85 8.55 39.11
N THR A 332 24.44 9.45 38.19
CA THR A 332 23.08 9.99 38.19
C THR A 332 22.13 8.80 38.21
N PRO A 333 21.23 8.66 39.19
CA PRO A 333 20.34 7.53 39.26
C PRO A 333 19.52 7.46 37.97
N MET A 334 19.60 6.32 37.29
CA MET A 334 18.72 6.05 36.16
C MET A 334 17.29 5.96 36.72
N GLU A 335 16.47 6.91 36.39
CA GLU A 335 15.09 6.86 36.79
C GLU A 335 14.44 5.65 36.14
N ALA A 336 14.11 4.62 36.93
CA ALA A 336 13.37 3.43 36.47
C ALA A 336 12.09 3.79 35.71
N ALA A 337 11.56 4.99 35.99
CA ALA A 337 10.43 5.60 35.30
C ALA A 337 10.61 5.67 33.75
N TYR A 338 11.83 5.88 33.24
CA TYR A 338 12.03 5.90 31.79
C TYR A 338 11.80 4.54 31.15
N PHE A 339 12.31 3.48 31.76
CA PHE A 339 12.10 2.11 31.26
C PHE A 339 10.65 1.69 31.38
N GLN A 340 10.03 2.01 32.51
CA GLN A 340 8.61 1.75 32.72
C GLN A 340 7.75 2.48 31.68
N GLN A 341 8.05 3.74 31.40
CA GLN A 341 7.33 4.51 30.37
C GLN A 341 7.49 3.91 28.98
N MET A 342 8.69 3.45 28.61
CA MET A 342 8.90 2.78 27.32
C MET A 342 8.08 1.48 27.20
N GLN A 343 7.97 0.69 28.28
CA GLN A 343 7.14 -0.51 28.30
C GLN A 343 5.65 -0.19 28.18
N VAL A 344 5.17 0.87 28.84
CA VAL A 344 3.80 1.34 28.72
C VAL A 344 3.48 1.73 27.26
N ILE A 345 4.37 2.50 26.61
CA ILE A 345 4.19 2.92 25.22
C ILE A 345 4.20 1.70 24.29
N GLU A 346 5.04 0.71 24.54
CA GLU A 346 5.06 -0.53 23.75
C GLU A 346 3.74 -1.30 23.89
N HIS A 347 3.18 -1.34 25.07
CA HIS A 347 1.85 -1.90 25.31
C HIS A 347 0.74 -1.09 24.61
N ASP A 348 0.85 0.25 24.60
CA ASP A 348 -0.08 1.13 23.90
C ASP A 348 -0.07 0.89 22.39
N VAL A 349 1.11 0.63 21.79
CA VAL A 349 1.21 0.24 20.38
C VAL A 349 0.46 -1.06 20.12
N GLN A 350 0.65 -2.09 20.95
CA GLN A 350 -0.05 -3.37 20.81
C GLN A 350 -1.56 -3.22 20.93
N THR A 351 -2.02 -2.48 21.93
CA THR A 351 -3.43 -2.25 22.17
C THR A 351 -4.09 -1.46 21.04
N SER A 352 -3.42 -0.43 20.51
CA SER A 352 -3.94 0.38 19.39
C SER A 352 -4.06 -0.41 18.10
N LEU A 353 -3.22 -1.42 17.91
CA LEU A 353 -3.27 -2.33 16.75
C LEU A 353 -4.26 -3.49 16.95
N GLY A 354 -4.63 -3.80 18.20
CA GLY A 354 -5.40 -4.98 18.56
C GLY A 354 -4.61 -6.29 18.39
N MET A 355 -3.29 -6.22 18.41
CA MET A 355 -2.40 -7.36 18.22
C MET A 355 -1.51 -7.54 19.45
N PHE A 356 -1.62 -8.68 20.09
CA PHE A 356 -0.90 -9.00 21.33
C PHE A 356 0.36 -9.86 21.04
N LYS A 357 1.29 -9.91 21.99
CA LYS A 357 2.57 -10.63 21.90
C LYS A 357 2.44 -12.09 21.49
N ALA A 358 1.36 -12.75 21.88
CA ALA A 358 1.09 -14.14 21.49
C ALA A 358 0.98 -14.33 19.95
N ALA A 359 0.55 -13.30 19.23
CA ALA A 359 0.47 -13.34 17.77
C ALA A 359 1.84 -13.22 17.09
N THR A 360 2.82 -12.58 17.74
CA THR A 360 4.18 -12.43 17.23
C THR A 360 5.12 -13.55 17.64
N GLY A 361 4.62 -14.60 18.33
CA GLY A 361 5.40 -15.75 18.77
C GLY A 361 6.17 -15.53 20.08
N GLU A 362 6.01 -14.37 20.72
CA GLU A 362 6.55 -14.13 22.07
C GLU A 362 5.56 -14.67 23.11
N SER A 363 5.81 -15.89 23.61
CA SER A 363 5.04 -16.46 24.72
C SER A 363 5.77 -16.26 26.03
N GLU A 364 5.08 -15.76 27.05
CA GLU A 364 5.59 -15.86 28.42
C GLU A 364 5.57 -17.33 28.85
N SER A 365 6.66 -17.80 29.43
CA SER A 365 6.93 -19.21 29.74
C SER A 365 5.93 -19.91 30.70
N GLN A 366 4.91 -19.19 31.16
CA GLN A 366 3.90 -19.69 32.11
C GLN A 366 2.49 -19.84 31.53
N GLN A 367 2.29 -19.54 30.24
CA GLN A 367 0.95 -19.67 29.64
C GLN A 367 0.70 -21.09 29.09
N SER A 368 -0.49 -21.64 29.35
CA SER A 368 -0.87 -22.94 28.79
C SER A 368 -1.04 -22.84 27.26
N GLY A 369 -0.72 -23.91 26.55
CA GLY A 369 -0.89 -23.97 25.08
C GLY A 369 -2.29 -23.57 24.60
N ARG A 370 -3.35 -23.84 25.39
CA ARG A 370 -4.74 -23.41 25.10
C ARG A 370 -4.91 -21.90 25.21
N ALA A 371 -4.27 -21.27 26.18
CA ALA A 371 -4.32 -19.80 26.34
C ALA A 371 -3.61 -19.10 25.17
N ILE A 372 -2.47 -19.62 24.73
CA ILE A 372 -1.72 -19.11 23.57
C ILE A 372 -2.57 -19.22 22.29
N LEU A 373 -3.19 -20.37 22.04
CA LEU A 373 -4.10 -20.57 20.89
C LEU A 373 -5.32 -19.65 20.92
N ALA A 374 -5.89 -19.40 22.11
CA ALA A 374 -7.02 -18.49 22.26
C ALA A 374 -6.63 -17.04 21.94
N LEU A 375 -5.49 -16.56 22.44
CA LEU A 375 -4.95 -15.22 22.17
C LEU A 375 -4.57 -15.05 20.69
N GLN A 376 -3.99 -16.07 20.07
CA GLN A 376 -3.68 -16.07 18.65
C GLN A 376 -4.96 -15.94 17.82
N LYS A 377 -5.98 -16.72 18.12
CA LYS A 377 -7.29 -16.65 17.44
C LYS A 377 -7.97 -15.28 17.62
N GLU A 378 -7.85 -14.68 18.79
CA GLU A 378 -8.40 -13.34 19.05
C GLU A 378 -7.66 -12.26 18.25
N SER A 379 -6.34 -12.36 18.14
CA SER A 379 -5.51 -11.49 17.32
C SER A 379 -5.85 -11.62 15.82
N ASP A 380 -6.01 -12.86 15.33
CA ASP A 380 -6.41 -13.13 13.94
C ASP A 380 -7.78 -12.51 13.61
N THR A 381 -8.70 -12.52 14.59
CA THR A 381 -10.01 -11.89 14.43
C THR A 381 -9.90 -10.37 14.27
N GLY A 382 -8.98 -9.73 14.96
CA GLY A 382 -8.74 -8.28 14.89
C GLY A 382 -8.23 -7.80 13.53
N THR A 383 -7.55 -8.66 12.77
CA THR A 383 -6.91 -8.34 11.48
C THR A 383 -7.61 -8.96 10.28
N TYR A 384 -8.61 -9.82 10.51
CA TYR A 384 -9.35 -10.56 9.47
C TYR A 384 -9.91 -9.66 8.36
N HIS A 385 -10.31 -8.43 8.68
CA HIS A 385 -10.90 -7.51 7.71
C HIS A 385 -9.95 -7.13 6.56
N PHE A 386 -8.62 -7.13 6.78
CA PHE A 386 -7.65 -6.87 5.69
C PHE A 386 -7.70 -7.98 4.63
N GLY A 387 -7.72 -9.25 5.04
CA GLY A 387 -7.86 -10.38 4.13
C GLY A 387 -9.22 -10.43 3.45
N ALA A 388 -10.30 -10.10 4.16
CA ALA A 388 -11.65 -10.03 3.62
C ALA A 388 -11.77 -8.93 2.54
N ASN A 389 -11.22 -7.75 2.79
CA ASN A 389 -11.22 -6.64 1.84
C ASN A 389 -10.40 -6.97 0.59
N LEU A 390 -9.22 -7.58 0.75
CA LEU A 390 -8.44 -8.08 -0.39
C LEU A 390 -9.25 -9.10 -1.21
N GLY A 391 -9.99 -10.00 -0.57
CA GLY A 391 -10.86 -10.97 -1.23
C GLY A 391 -11.99 -10.32 -2.04
N ILE A 392 -12.56 -9.22 -1.54
CA ILE A 392 -13.57 -8.42 -2.27
C ILE A 392 -12.94 -7.81 -3.52
N SER A 393 -11.76 -7.23 -3.41
CA SER A 393 -11.03 -6.62 -4.51
C SER A 393 -10.61 -7.64 -5.57
N ILE A 394 -10.09 -8.81 -5.17
CA ILE A 394 -9.77 -9.92 -6.08
C ILE A 394 -11.02 -10.38 -6.84
N ARG A 395 -12.17 -10.46 -6.18
CA ARG A 395 -13.45 -10.80 -6.82
C ARG A 395 -13.83 -9.77 -7.88
N HIS A 396 -13.63 -8.47 -7.61
CA HIS A 396 -13.88 -7.42 -8.60
C HIS A 396 -12.89 -7.54 -9.76
N GLY A 397 -11.60 -7.78 -9.51
CA GLY A 397 -10.62 -8.09 -10.55
C GLY A 397 -11.08 -9.25 -11.45
N GLY A 398 -11.61 -10.32 -10.85
CA GLY A 398 -12.21 -11.43 -11.59
C GLY A 398 -13.41 -11.03 -12.47
N ARG A 399 -14.25 -10.08 -12.04
CA ARG A 399 -15.34 -9.54 -12.86
C ARG A 399 -14.82 -8.76 -14.06
N ILE A 400 -13.78 -7.94 -13.87
CA ILE A 400 -13.13 -7.21 -14.96
C ILE A 400 -12.55 -8.18 -15.99
N ILE A 401 -11.84 -9.21 -15.53
CA ILE A 401 -11.25 -10.25 -16.41
C ILE A 401 -12.34 -10.98 -17.18
N LEU A 402 -13.42 -11.40 -16.52
CA LEU A 402 -14.57 -12.04 -17.20
C LEU A 402 -15.22 -11.17 -18.27
N ASP A 403 -15.30 -9.86 -18.03
CA ASP A 403 -15.83 -8.90 -18.99
C ASP A 403 -14.88 -8.70 -20.19
N LEU A 404 -13.57 -8.81 -19.99
CA LEU A 404 -12.54 -8.65 -21.02
C LEU A 404 -12.30 -9.91 -21.86
N ILE A 405 -12.46 -11.12 -21.30
CA ILE A 405 -12.19 -12.39 -21.98
C ILE A 405 -12.87 -12.48 -23.36
N PRO A 406 -14.18 -12.16 -23.57
CA PRO A 406 -14.81 -12.26 -24.87
C PRO A 406 -14.23 -11.32 -25.93
N HIS A 407 -13.50 -10.29 -25.55
CA HIS A 407 -12.94 -9.29 -26.45
C HIS A 407 -11.50 -9.60 -26.88
N TYR A 408 -10.75 -10.38 -26.08
CA TYR A 408 -9.33 -10.66 -26.30
C TYR A 408 -9.03 -12.14 -26.55
N TYR A 409 -9.89 -13.06 -26.07
CA TYR A 409 -9.67 -14.49 -26.24
C TYR A 409 -10.60 -15.04 -27.31
N ASP A 410 -10.09 -15.24 -28.52
CA ASP A 410 -10.82 -15.81 -29.63
C ASP A 410 -11.01 -17.33 -29.43
N ALA A 411 -12.10 -17.90 -29.98
CA ALA A 411 -12.52 -19.31 -29.82
C ALA A 411 -11.49 -20.35 -30.32
N ARG A 412 -10.44 -19.93 -31.01
CA ARG A 412 -9.38 -20.79 -31.57
C ARG A 412 -8.16 -20.98 -30.67
N ARG A 413 -8.08 -20.35 -29.50
CA ARG A 413 -6.95 -20.52 -28.60
C ARG A 413 -7.08 -21.82 -27.81
N VAL A 414 -6.10 -22.71 -27.95
CA VAL A 414 -5.99 -23.93 -27.15
C VAL A 414 -5.35 -23.53 -25.82
N VAL A 415 -6.13 -23.45 -24.77
CA VAL A 415 -5.65 -23.26 -23.42
C VAL A 415 -5.23 -24.64 -22.86
N ARG A 416 -3.96 -24.83 -22.56
CA ARG A 416 -3.53 -25.96 -21.73
C ARG A 416 -3.95 -25.68 -20.28
N ILE A 417 -4.89 -26.46 -19.80
CA ILE A 417 -5.34 -26.45 -18.41
C ILE A 417 -4.40 -27.33 -17.59
#